data_0e614cbe2f4c0267405b5b4f7b1af03f
#
_entry.id   0e614cbe2f4c0267405b5b4f7b1af03f
#
_cell.length_a   1.000
_cell.length_b   1.000
_cell.length_c   1.000
_cell.angle_alpha   90.00
_cell.angle_beta   90.00
_cell.angle_gamma   90.00
#
_symmetry.space_group_name_H-M   'P 1'
#
loop_
_entity.id
_entity.type
_entity.pdbx_description
1 polymer ?
#
loop_
_entity_poly.entity_id
_entity_poly.type
_entity_poly.pdbx_seq_one_letter_code
_entity_poly.pdbx_strand_id
1 'polypeptide(L)'
;MRFFIDTANVDDIRKANDMGIICGVTTNPSLIAKEGRDFNEVIKEITEIVDGPISGEVKATTTDAEGMIAEGREIAKIHPNMVVKIPMTVEGLKAVKVLSKEGIKTNVTLIFTANQPLLAARAGATYVSPFLGRLDDISTDGLPLIRQIVEMFEVAGIDTQIICASVRHPIHVTECALAGADIATVPYKVLEQMTKHPLTDAGIEKFQKDYKAVFGDK
;
A
#
# COMPACT_ATOMS: atom_id res chain seq x y z
N MET A 1 -6.40 -11.03 -3.14
CA MET A 1 -5.82 -9.69 -2.83
C MET A 1 -4.54 -9.89 -2.04
N ARG A 2 -3.46 -9.20 -2.39
CA ARG A 2 -2.18 -9.20 -1.68
C ARG A 2 -2.15 -8.08 -0.64
N PHE A 3 -1.25 -8.21 0.36
CA PHE A 3 -1.07 -7.17 1.37
C PHE A 3 0.28 -6.48 1.24
N PHE A 4 0.24 -5.16 1.26
CA PHE A 4 1.37 -4.31 1.59
C PHE A 4 1.16 -3.73 2.99
N ILE A 5 2.23 -3.32 3.65
CA ILE A 5 2.11 -2.55 4.89
C ILE A 5 2.30 -1.05 4.60
N ASP A 6 1.47 -0.21 5.22
CA ASP A 6 1.51 1.26 5.05
C ASP A 6 2.18 1.92 6.25
N THR A 7 3.50 1.93 6.25
CA THR A 7 4.31 2.52 7.31
C THR A 7 5.76 2.74 6.87
N ALA A 8 6.47 3.64 7.55
CA ALA A 8 7.92 3.76 7.49
C ALA A 8 8.59 3.26 8.78
N ASN A 9 7.81 2.77 9.75
CA ASN A 9 8.33 2.21 10.99
C ASN A 9 8.88 0.80 10.74
N VAL A 10 10.19 0.65 10.89
CA VAL A 10 10.91 -0.58 10.58
C VAL A 10 10.51 -1.72 11.50
N ASP A 11 10.22 -1.46 12.78
CA ASP A 11 9.80 -2.49 13.72
C ASP A 11 8.43 -3.06 13.38
N ASP A 12 7.49 -2.21 12.94
CA ASP A 12 6.18 -2.66 12.46
C ASP A 12 6.29 -3.48 11.18
N ILE A 13 7.21 -3.09 10.27
CA ILE A 13 7.49 -3.84 9.04
C ILE A 13 8.07 -5.22 9.39
N ARG A 14 9.04 -5.33 10.31
CA ARG A 14 9.60 -6.62 10.75
C ARG A 14 8.51 -7.53 11.32
N LYS A 15 7.68 -7.01 12.24
CA LYS A 15 6.58 -7.79 12.84
C LYS A 15 5.61 -8.31 11.78
N ALA A 16 5.20 -7.47 10.82
CA ALA A 16 4.30 -7.88 9.75
C ALA A 16 4.96 -8.88 8.79
N ASN A 17 6.25 -8.71 8.49
CA ASN A 17 7.01 -9.63 7.66
C ASN A 17 7.17 -11.00 8.35
N ASP A 18 7.40 -11.04 9.65
CA ASP A 18 7.48 -12.27 10.44
C ASP A 18 6.15 -13.06 10.46
N MET A 19 5.01 -12.36 10.33
CA MET A 19 3.71 -13.02 10.14
C MET A 19 3.58 -13.71 8.77
N GLY A 20 4.46 -13.41 7.80
CA GLY A 20 4.43 -14.00 6.45
C GLY A 20 3.27 -13.54 5.57
N ILE A 21 2.65 -12.40 5.89
CA ILE A 21 1.41 -11.94 5.22
C ILE A 21 1.64 -10.79 4.26
N ILE A 22 2.74 -10.05 4.35
CA ILE A 22 3.03 -8.91 3.48
C ILE A 22 3.97 -9.29 2.34
N CYS A 23 3.83 -8.62 1.21
CA CYS A 23 4.70 -8.79 0.05
C CYS A 23 5.15 -7.44 -0.55
N GLY A 24 5.05 -6.35 0.21
CA GLY A 24 5.46 -5.01 -0.21
C GLY A 24 5.19 -3.96 0.85
N VAL A 25 5.66 -2.76 0.60
CA VAL A 25 5.57 -1.62 1.53
C VAL A 25 5.17 -0.37 0.78
N THR A 26 4.28 0.43 1.36
CA THR A 26 4.08 1.81 0.92
C THR A 26 4.53 2.78 2.00
N THR A 27 5.28 3.79 1.60
CA THR A 27 5.64 4.93 2.43
C THR A 27 5.05 6.22 1.85
N ASN A 28 5.15 7.29 2.58
CA ASN A 28 4.83 8.64 2.11
C ASN A 28 5.61 9.68 2.95
N PRO A 29 5.69 10.96 2.50
CA PRO A 29 6.47 11.96 3.21
C PRO A 29 6.07 12.14 4.68
N SER A 30 4.78 11.99 5.01
CA SER A 30 4.30 12.11 6.40
C SER A 30 4.73 10.94 7.29
N LEU A 31 4.75 9.72 6.73
CA LEU A 31 5.22 8.53 7.45
C LEU A 31 6.74 8.61 7.69
N ILE A 32 7.52 8.97 6.68
CA ILE A 32 8.97 9.17 6.81
C ILE A 32 9.28 10.28 7.84
N ALA A 33 8.56 11.41 7.79
CA ALA A 33 8.76 12.51 8.73
C ALA A 33 8.52 12.10 10.19
N LYS A 34 7.58 11.19 10.46
CA LYS A 34 7.31 10.67 11.81
C LYS A 34 8.49 9.88 12.41
N GLU A 35 9.26 9.20 11.56
CA GLU A 35 10.43 8.43 12.01
C GLU A 35 11.61 9.35 12.41
N GLY A 36 11.64 10.61 11.94
CA GLY A 36 12.72 11.56 12.23
C GLY A 36 14.10 11.14 11.71
N ARG A 37 14.13 10.24 10.72
CA ARG A 37 15.33 9.64 10.12
C ARG A 37 15.48 10.06 8.66
N ASP A 38 16.67 9.89 8.11
CA ASP A 38 16.93 10.12 6.69
C ASP A 38 16.12 9.15 5.81
N PHE A 39 15.57 9.67 4.71
CA PHE A 39 14.75 8.89 3.79
C PHE A 39 15.49 7.68 3.21
N ASN A 40 16.74 7.90 2.74
CA ASN A 40 17.49 6.84 2.09
C ASN A 40 17.90 5.73 3.08
N GLU A 41 18.23 6.11 4.33
CA GLU A 41 18.55 5.13 5.39
C GLU A 41 17.33 4.25 5.69
N VAL A 42 16.15 4.85 5.90
CA VAL A 42 14.92 4.11 6.20
C VAL A 42 14.54 3.19 5.04
N ILE A 43 14.53 3.71 3.81
CA ILE A 43 14.18 2.91 2.62
C ILE A 43 15.16 1.75 2.44
N LYS A 44 16.47 1.97 2.60
CA LYS A 44 17.48 0.91 2.50
C LYS A 44 17.24 -0.19 3.52
N GLU A 45 16.99 0.16 4.77
CA GLU A 45 16.67 -0.82 5.82
C GLU A 45 15.38 -1.61 5.48
N ILE A 46 14.36 -0.96 4.95
CA ILE A 46 13.13 -1.63 4.48
C ILE A 46 13.43 -2.65 3.37
N THR A 47 14.33 -2.31 2.42
CA THR A 47 14.71 -3.23 1.34
C THR A 47 15.43 -4.49 1.81
N GLU A 48 16.06 -4.45 2.99
CA GLU A 48 16.71 -5.60 3.61
C GLU A 48 15.70 -6.54 4.31
N ILE A 49 14.49 -6.04 4.61
CA ILE A 49 13.45 -6.81 5.34
C ILE A 49 12.45 -7.43 4.38
N VAL A 50 11.98 -6.66 3.39
CA VAL A 50 10.88 -7.06 2.50
C VAL A 50 11.40 -7.24 1.08
N ASP A 51 11.34 -8.48 0.58
CA ASP A 51 11.60 -8.79 -0.83
C ASP A 51 10.33 -8.60 -1.66
N GLY A 52 10.09 -7.38 -2.07
CA GLY A 52 8.90 -7.00 -2.85
C GLY A 52 8.84 -5.50 -3.17
N PRO A 53 7.79 -5.03 -3.85
CA PRO A 53 7.67 -3.62 -4.22
C PRO A 53 7.66 -2.69 -3.00
N ILE A 54 8.50 -1.65 -3.03
CA ILE A 54 8.59 -0.63 -1.99
C ILE A 54 8.35 0.73 -2.61
N SER A 55 7.24 1.36 -2.25
CA SER A 55 6.88 2.69 -2.75
C SER A 55 7.57 3.79 -1.95
N GLY A 56 8.52 4.49 -2.59
CA GLY A 56 9.13 5.72 -2.11
C GLY A 56 8.58 6.92 -2.87
N GLU A 57 8.07 7.92 -2.18
CA GLU A 57 7.41 9.08 -2.78
C GLU A 57 8.40 10.21 -3.03
N VAL A 58 8.24 10.92 -4.17
CA VAL A 58 8.95 12.16 -4.45
C VAL A 58 8.64 13.20 -3.36
N LYS A 59 9.51 14.18 -3.17
CA LYS A 59 9.34 15.20 -2.12
C LYS A 59 8.02 15.96 -2.30
N ALA A 60 7.33 16.22 -1.20
CA ALA A 60 6.08 16.98 -1.21
C ALA A 60 6.22 18.42 -1.75
N THR A 61 7.44 18.95 -1.74
CA THR A 61 7.77 20.30 -2.24
C THR A 61 8.07 20.33 -3.75
N THR A 62 8.26 19.17 -4.39
CA THR A 62 8.55 19.09 -5.83
C THR A 62 7.23 19.03 -6.61
N THR A 63 6.93 20.09 -7.34
CA THR A 63 5.62 20.27 -7.99
C THR A 63 5.66 20.19 -9.51
N ASP A 64 6.84 20.24 -10.13
CA ASP A 64 7.04 20.16 -11.58
C ASP A 64 7.51 18.78 -12.03
N ALA A 65 7.25 18.45 -13.29
CA ALA A 65 7.57 17.16 -13.87
C ALA A 65 9.07 16.87 -13.91
N GLU A 66 9.91 17.85 -14.19
CA GLU A 66 11.36 17.67 -14.32
C GLU A 66 11.97 17.28 -12.97
N GLY A 67 11.56 17.98 -11.90
CA GLY A 67 11.96 17.67 -10.54
C GLY A 67 11.50 16.25 -10.12
N MET A 68 10.24 15.89 -10.38
CA MET A 68 9.73 14.55 -10.06
C MET A 68 10.45 13.45 -10.85
N ILE A 69 10.82 13.68 -12.10
CA ILE A 69 11.60 12.75 -12.91
C ILE A 69 13.01 12.57 -12.34
N ALA A 70 13.68 13.67 -12.00
CA ALA A 70 15.03 13.62 -11.41
C ALA A 70 15.03 12.85 -10.09
N GLU A 71 14.12 13.18 -9.17
CA GLU A 71 13.95 12.48 -7.89
C GLU A 71 13.55 11.01 -8.09
N GLY A 72 12.66 10.72 -9.03
CA GLY A 72 12.22 9.37 -9.34
C GLY A 72 13.36 8.46 -9.81
N ARG A 73 14.27 8.98 -10.63
CA ARG A 73 15.47 8.26 -11.05
C ARG A 73 16.41 7.97 -9.87
N GLU A 74 16.57 8.90 -8.94
CA GLU A 74 17.38 8.66 -7.74
C GLU A 74 16.73 7.64 -6.80
N ILE A 75 15.42 7.72 -6.57
CA ILE A 75 14.68 6.72 -5.78
C ILE A 75 14.83 5.33 -6.40
N ALA A 76 14.67 5.21 -7.73
CA ALA A 76 14.79 3.92 -8.42
C ALA A 76 16.17 3.28 -8.33
N LYS A 77 17.24 4.06 -8.13
CA LYS A 77 18.61 3.55 -7.96
C LYS A 77 18.88 2.92 -6.59
N ILE A 78 18.05 3.19 -5.59
CA ILE A 78 18.28 2.69 -4.22
C ILE A 78 18.23 1.16 -4.19
N HIS A 79 17.24 0.55 -4.87
CA HIS A 79 17.09 -0.90 -4.94
C HIS A 79 16.19 -1.30 -6.14
N PRO A 80 16.37 -2.49 -6.75
CA PRO A 80 15.52 -2.97 -7.86
C PRO A 80 14.02 -3.08 -7.54
N ASN A 81 13.67 -3.25 -6.27
CA ASN A 81 12.29 -3.32 -5.79
C ASN A 81 11.60 -1.96 -5.62
N MET A 82 12.32 -0.86 -5.87
CA MET A 82 11.74 0.48 -5.71
C MET A 82 10.65 0.75 -6.73
N VAL A 83 9.60 1.39 -6.23
CA VAL A 83 8.48 1.93 -7.00
C VAL A 83 8.38 3.42 -6.67
N VAL A 84 8.50 4.26 -7.68
CA VAL A 84 8.45 5.71 -7.50
C VAL A 84 7.01 6.15 -7.31
N LYS A 85 6.68 6.68 -6.14
CA LYS A 85 5.35 7.15 -5.83
C LYS A 85 5.21 8.63 -6.19
N ILE A 86 4.15 8.96 -6.96
CA ILE A 86 3.98 10.27 -7.62
C ILE A 86 2.54 10.75 -7.39
N PRO A 87 2.32 12.03 -7.00
CA PRO A 87 0.98 12.55 -6.79
C PRO A 87 0.21 12.70 -8.11
N MET A 88 -1.12 12.50 -8.06
CA MET A 88 -2.04 12.60 -9.20
C MET A 88 -2.25 14.05 -9.61
N THR A 89 -1.32 14.57 -10.40
CA THR A 89 -1.35 15.91 -10.99
C THR A 89 -0.98 15.86 -12.47
N VAL A 90 -1.20 16.93 -13.20
CA VAL A 90 -0.76 17.04 -14.61
C VAL A 90 0.75 16.83 -14.73
N GLU A 91 1.53 17.47 -13.86
CA GLU A 91 2.98 17.32 -13.83
C GLU A 91 3.40 15.91 -13.40
N GLY A 92 2.69 15.33 -12.44
CA GLY A 92 2.89 13.92 -12.03
C GLY A 92 2.66 12.95 -13.20
N LEU A 93 1.61 13.11 -13.99
CA LEU A 93 1.36 12.27 -15.17
C LEU A 93 2.44 12.41 -16.24
N LYS A 94 2.99 13.62 -16.45
CA LYS A 94 4.14 13.81 -17.33
C LYS A 94 5.37 13.07 -16.83
N ALA A 95 5.63 13.10 -15.52
CA ALA A 95 6.73 12.35 -14.89
C ALA A 95 6.53 10.84 -15.03
N VAL A 96 5.33 10.32 -14.75
CA VAL A 96 4.98 8.90 -14.93
C VAL A 96 5.27 8.44 -16.35
N LYS A 97 4.85 9.20 -17.37
CA LYS A 97 5.08 8.89 -18.78
C LYS A 97 6.58 8.72 -19.11
N VAL A 98 7.43 9.55 -18.56
CA VAL A 98 8.88 9.49 -18.79
C VAL A 98 9.48 8.29 -18.06
N LEU A 99 9.23 8.17 -16.77
CA LEU A 99 9.77 7.10 -15.92
C LEU A 99 9.34 5.71 -16.39
N SER A 100 8.07 5.53 -16.80
CA SER A 100 7.59 4.25 -17.31
C SER A 100 8.29 3.83 -18.60
N LYS A 101 8.62 4.78 -19.50
CA LYS A 101 9.40 4.50 -20.72
C LYS A 101 10.84 4.10 -20.42
N GLU A 102 11.37 4.51 -19.30
CA GLU A 102 12.69 4.14 -18.79
C GLU A 102 12.67 2.80 -18.02
N GLY A 103 11.51 2.14 -17.93
CA GLY A 103 11.34 0.87 -17.21
C GLY A 103 11.24 1.05 -15.68
N ILE A 104 11.11 2.29 -15.19
CA ILE A 104 10.96 2.59 -13.78
C ILE A 104 9.49 2.42 -13.39
N LYS A 105 9.23 1.56 -12.41
CA LYS A 105 7.88 1.32 -11.88
C LYS A 105 7.38 2.54 -11.12
N THR A 106 6.12 2.91 -11.33
CA THR A 106 5.49 4.05 -10.67
C THR A 106 4.19 3.67 -9.96
N ASN A 107 3.89 4.38 -8.88
CA ASN A 107 2.64 4.29 -8.11
C ASN A 107 2.01 5.68 -8.03
N VAL A 108 0.93 5.90 -8.78
CA VAL A 108 0.23 7.19 -8.75
C VAL A 108 -0.69 7.25 -7.53
N THR A 109 -0.47 8.24 -6.68
CA THR A 109 -1.13 8.39 -5.38
C THR A 109 -2.05 9.60 -5.30
N LEU A 110 -2.80 9.73 -4.20
CA LEU A 110 -3.80 10.79 -3.98
C LEU A 110 -4.92 10.76 -5.02
N ILE A 111 -5.47 9.57 -5.20
CA ILE A 111 -6.59 9.32 -6.12
C ILE A 111 -7.89 9.27 -5.31
N PHE A 112 -8.88 10.03 -5.76
CA PHE A 112 -10.18 10.20 -5.10
C PHE A 112 -11.38 10.10 -6.05
N THR A 113 -11.15 9.96 -7.36
CA THR A 113 -12.21 9.76 -8.39
C THR A 113 -11.81 8.66 -9.35
N ALA A 114 -12.78 7.99 -9.96
CA ALA A 114 -12.52 6.87 -10.85
C ALA A 114 -11.82 7.26 -12.18
N ASN A 115 -11.94 8.52 -12.63
CA ASN A 115 -11.23 8.97 -13.85
C ASN A 115 -9.73 9.17 -13.62
N GLN A 116 -9.30 9.48 -12.41
CA GLN A 116 -7.88 9.71 -12.11
C GLN A 116 -7.01 8.47 -12.39
N PRO A 117 -7.35 7.26 -11.91
CA PRO A 117 -6.54 6.08 -12.19
C PRO A 117 -6.56 5.69 -13.67
N LEU A 118 -7.62 6.00 -14.41
CA LEU A 118 -7.67 5.78 -15.86
C LEU A 118 -6.60 6.61 -16.58
N LEU A 119 -6.44 7.90 -16.20
CA LEU A 119 -5.39 8.77 -16.73
C LEU A 119 -3.99 8.26 -16.33
N ALA A 120 -3.82 7.85 -15.07
CA ALA A 120 -2.56 7.30 -14.58
C ALA A 120 -2.14 6.03 -15.33
N ALA A 121 -3.07 5.10 -15.54
CA ALA A 121 -2.83 3.88 -16.30
C ALA A 121 -2.40 4.19 -17.75
N ARG A 122 -3.07 5.14 -18.41
CA ARG A 122 -2.71 5.56 -19.79
C ARG A 122 -1.37 6.30 -19.84
N ALA A 123 -0.93 6.93 -18.76
CA ALA A 123 0.42 7.48 -18.66
C ALA A 123 1.50 6.41 -18.44
N GLY A 124 1.14 5.16 -18.14
CA GLY A 124 2.04 4.02 -17.95
C GLY A 124 2.31 3.67 -16.47
N ALA A 125 1.45 4.09 -15.55
CA ALA A 125 1.59 3.74 -14.14
C ALA A 125 1.53 2.22 -13.94
N THR A 126 2.44 1.67 -13.12
CA THR A 126 2.42 0.26 -12.70
C THR A 126 1.34 0.02 -11.66
N TYR A 127 1.19 0.98 -10.75
CA TYR A 127 0.22 0.97 -9.65
C TYR A 127 -0.54 2.27 -9.57
N VAL A 128 -1.76 2.20 -9.05
CA VAL A 128 -2.58 3.35 -8.63
C VAL A 128 -3.03 3.15 -7.20
N SER A 129 -2.99 4.21 -6.40
CA SER A 129 -3.37 4.18 -4.98
C SER A 129 -4.60 5.06 -4.71
N PRO A 130 -5.83 4.55 -4.87
CA PRO A 130 -7.04 5.23 -4.44
C PRO A 130 -7.16 5.23 -2.90
N PHE A 131 -7.57 6.39 -2.35
CA PHE A 131 -7.63 6.65 -0.91
C PHE A 131 -9.05 6.54 -0.37
N LEU A 132 -9.52 5.29 -0.10
CA LEU A 132 -10.90 5.10 0.36
C LEU A 132 -11.14 5.69 1.76
N GLY A 133 -10.26 5.46 2.72
CA GLY A 133 -10.48 5.91 4.10
C GLY A 133 -10.46 7.44 4.26
N ARG A 134 -9.78 8.17 3.38
CA ARG A 134 -9.80 9.63 3.40
C ARG A 134 -11.14 10.20 2.88
N LEU A 135 -11.84 9.45 2.02
CA LEU A 135 -13.22 9.78 1.65
C LEU A 135 -14.18 9.56 2.83
N ASP A 136 -14.01 8.47 3.59
CA ASP A 136 -14.81 8.22 4.78
C ASP A 136 -14.61 9.30 5.85
N ASP A 137 -13.38 9.83 5.98
CA ASP A 137 -13.07 10.93 6.91
C ASP A 137 -13.91 12.20 6.63
N ILE A 138 -14.44 12.36 5.42
CA ILE A 138 -15.32 13.47 5.02
C ILE A 138 -16.78 13.03 4.79
N SER A 139 -17.18 11.92 5.38
CA SER A 139 -18.54 11.36 5.29
C SER A 139 -18.98 10.95 3.88
N THR A 140 -18.03 10.52 3.05
CA THR A 140 -18.27 9.95 1.72
C THR A 140 -17.78 8.50 1.74
N ASP A 141 -18.68 7.54 1.46
CA ASP A 141 -18.29 6.13 1.38
C ASP A 141 -17.20 5.94 0.29
N GLY A 142 -16.02 5.51 0.72
CA GLY A 142 -14.86 5.33 -0.17
C GLY A 142 -14.86 4.03 -0.96
N LEU A 143 -15.66 3.03 -0.55
CA LEU A 143 -15.68 1.73 -1.20
C LEU A 143 -16.23 1.75 -2.64
N PRO A 144 -17.29 2.53 -2.98
CA PRO A 144 -17.75 2.66 -4.37
C PRO A 144 -16.66 3.11 -5.33
N LEU A 145 -15.71 3.95 -4.89
CA LEU A 145 -14.55 4.33 -5.69
C LEU A 145 -13.72 3.10 -6.10
N ILE A 146 -13.43 2.21 -5.16
CA ILE A 146 -12.65 0.98 -5.43
C ILE A 146 -13.39 0.09 -6.43
N ARG A 147 -14.68 -0.16 -6.22
CA ARG A 147 -15.53 -0.97 -7.12
C ARG A 147 -15.56 -0.42 -8.54
N GLN A 148 -15.72 0.90 -8.70
CA GLN A 148 -15.73 1.55 -10.00
C GLN A 148 -14.38 1.42 -10.73
N ILE A 149 -13.26 1.54 -10.00
CA ILE A 149 -11.93 1.40 -10.59
C ILE A 149 -11.69 -0.04 -11.06
N VAL A 150 -12.01 -1.03 -10.22
CA VAL A 150 -11.86 -2.45 -10.57
C VAL A 150 -12.68 -2.78 -11.81
N GLU A 151 -13.98 -2.47 -11.81
CA GLU A 151 -14.87 -2.72 -12.96
C GLU A 151 -14.36 -2.04 -14.24
N MET A 152 -13.93 -0.77 -14.13
CA MET A 152 -13.42 -0.01 -15.26
C MET A 152 -12.13 -0.60 -15.83
N PHE A 153 -11.22 -1.08 -14.97
CA PHE A 153 -9.96 -1.68 -15.39
C PHE A 153 -10.19 -3.04 -16.03
N GLU A 154 -11.10 -3.86 -15.50
CA GLU A 154 -11.50 -5.13 -16.10
C GLU A 154 -12.12 -4.92 -17.49
N VAL A 155 -13.11 -4.04 -17.62
CA VAL A 155 -13.80 -3.74 -18.90
C VAL A 155 -12.83 -3.17 -19.94
N ALA A 156 -11.88 -2.34 -19.52
CA ALA A 156 -10.92 -1.71 -20.43
C ALA A 156 -9.66 -2.54 -20.69
N GLY A 157 -9.50 -3.71 -20.06
CA GLY A 157 -8.30 -4.55 -20.16
C GLY A 157 -7.03 -3.82 -19.71
N ILE A 158 -7.08 -3.14 -18.55
CA ILE A 158 -5.98 -2.36 -17.99
C ILE A 158 -5.23 -3.22 -16.97
N ASP A 159 -3.92 -3.42 -17.18
CA ASP A 159 -3.05 -4.23 -16.31
C ASP A 159 -2.47 -3.47 -15.11
N THR A 160 -2.69 -2.15 -15.03
CA THR A 160 -2.25 -1.34 -13.88
C THR A 160 -2.92 -1.84 -12.60
N GLN A 161 -2.12 -2.15 -11.57
CA GLN A 161 -2.63 -2.75 -10.33
C GLN A 161 -3.16 -1.71 -9.36
N ILE A 162 -4.24 -2.07 -8.67
CA ILE A 162 -4.93 -1.22 -7.71
C ILE A 162 -4.41 -1.52 -6.30
N ILE A 163 -3.83 -0.50 -5.63
CA ILE A 163 -3.43 -0.54 -4.22
C ILE A 163 -4.46 0.27 -3.42
N CYS A 164 -5.40 -0.40 -2.76
CA CYS A 164 -6.33 0.27 -1.85
C CYS A 164 -5.54 0.91 -0.70
N ALA A 165 -5.58 2.23 -0.59
CA ALA A 165 -4.80 3.01 0.35
C ALA A 165 -5.69 3.76 1.36
N SER A 166 -5.06 4.25 2.44
CA SER A 166 -5.81 4.92 3.53
C SER A 166 -6.81 3.98 4.22
N VAL A 167 -6.44 2.71 4.36
CA VAL A 167 -7.24 1.70 5.07
C VAL A 167 -7.29 2.05 6.57
N ARG A 168 -8.50 2.03 7.16
CA ARG A 168 -8.73 2.47 8.54
C ARG A 168 -9.06 1.33 9.50
N HIS A 169 -9.66 0.25 9.00
CA HIS A 169 -10.17 -0.85 9.83
C HIS A 169 -10.33 -2.15 9.02
N PRO A 170 -10.51 -3.32 9.68
CA PRO A 170 -10.60 -4.62 9.00
C PRO A 170 -11.71 -4.74 7.95
N ILE A 171 -12.85 -4.05 8.13
CA ILE A 171 -13.95 -4.09 7.16
C ILE A 171 -13.51 -3.51 5.80
N HIS A 172 -12.71 -2.42 5.78
CA HIS A 172 -12.14 -1.90 4.52
C HIS A 172 -11.37 -2.98 3.77
N VAL A 173 -10.58 -3.79 4.49
CA VAL A 173 -9.79 -4.87 3.88
C VAL A 173 -10.69 -5.93 3.24
N THR A 174 -11.71 -6.37 3.98
CA THR A 174 -12.69 -7.35 3.49
C THR A 174 -13.41 -6.84 2.25
N GLU A 175 -13.90 -5.61 2.30
CA GLU A 175 -14.69 -5.01 1.22
C GLU A 175 -13.84 -4.73 -0.03
N CYS A 176 -12.57 -4.29 0.14
CA CYS A 176 -11.63 -4.15 -0.98
C CYS A 176 -11.32 -5.51 -1.63
N ALA A 177 -11.19 -6.58 -0.83
CA ALA A 177 -10.99 -7.92 -1.34
C ALA A 177 -12.21 -8.41 -2.14
N LEU A 178 -13.42 -8.19 -1.62
CA LEU A 178 -14.68 -8.54 -2.31
C LEU A 178 -14.90 -7.69 -3.58
N ALA A 179 -14.39 -6.48 -3.61
CA ALA A 179 -14.41 -5.64 -4.80
C ALA A 179 -13.47 -6.12 -5.91
N GLY A 180 -12.53 -7.03 -5.62
CA GLY A 180 -11.58 -7.55 -6.60
C GLY A 180 -10.28 -6.74 -6.72
N ALA A 181 -9.98 -5.86 -5.78
CA ALA A 181 -8.74 -5.08 -5.81
C ALA A 181 -7.50 -5.99 -5.68
N ASP A 182 -6.39 -5.61 -6.35
CA ASP A 182 -5.16 -6.41 -6.39
C ASP A 182 -4.44 -6.44 -5.05
N ILE A 183 -4.34 -5.28 -4.39
CA ILE A 183 -3.53 -5.04 -3.21
C ILE A 183 -4.30 -4.12 -2.25
N ALA A 184 -4.16 -4.37 -0.95
CA ALA A 184 -4.46 -3.39 0.08
C ALA A 184 -3.18 -3.05 0.84
N THR A 185 -2.87 -1.77 0.99
CA THR A 185 -1.80 -1.33 1.87
C THR A 185 -2.39 -0.94 3.22
N VAL A 186 -1.98 -1.67 4.26
CA VAL A 186 -2.69 -1.73 5.54
C VAL A 186 -1.75 -1.33 6.67
N PRO A 187 -2.13 -0.41 7.58
CA PRO A 187 -1.36 -0.11 8.77
C PRO A 187 -1.20 -1.35 9.67
N TYR A 188 -0.05 -1.50 10.34
CA TYR A 188 0.23 -2.65 11.22
C TYR A 188 -0.89 -2.90 12.24
N LYS A 189 -1.39 -1.84 12.89
CA LYS A 189 -2.49 -1.94 13.86
C LYS A 189 -3.74 -2.60 13.27
N VAL A 190 -4.06 -2.34 12.01
CA VAL A 190 -5.22 -2.95 11.34
C VAL A 190 -4.94 -4.42 11.00
N LEU A 191 -3.72 -4.76 10.55
CA LEU A 191 -3.31 -6.15 10.36
C LEU A 191 -3.43 -6.95 11.67
N GLU A 192 -2.98 -6.38 12.77
CA GLU A 192 -3.11 -6.99 14.09
C GLU A 192 -4.58 -7.14 14.52
N GLN A 193 -5.43 -6.15 14.27
CA GLN A 193 -6.87 -6.24 14.54
C GLN A 193 -7.55 -7.38 13.78
N MET A 194 -7.12 -7.66 12.55
CA MET A 194 -7.69 -8.73 11.73
C MET A 194 -7.47 -10.13 12.31
N THR A 195 -6.50 -10.29 13.21
CA THR A 195 -6.24 -11.58 13.90
C THR A 195 -7.10 -11.79 15.15
N LYS A 196 -7.75 -10.75 15.66
CA LYS A 196 -8.45 -10.76 16.95
C LYS A 196 -9.93 -11.08 16.80
N HIS A 197 -10.37 -12.13 17.49
CA HIS A 197 -11.80 -12.46 17.59
C HIS A 197 -12.09 -13.17 18.91
N PRO A 198 -13.14 -12.75 19.67
CA PRO A 198 -13.46 -13.35 20.99
C PRO A 198 -13.71 -14.86 20.95
N LEU A 199 -14.28 -15.37 19.86
CA LEU A 199 -14.51 -16.82 19.71
C LEU A 199 -13.21 -17.59 19.42
N THR A 200 -12.20 -16.97 18.82
CA THR A 200 -10.86 -17.57 18.67
C THR A 200 -10.21 -17.74 20.03
N ASP A 201 -10.25 -16.71 20.88
CA ASP A 201 -9.68 -16.76 22.22
C ASP A 201 -10.40 -17.81 23.07
N ALA A 202 -11.74 -17.80 23.11
CA ALA A 202 -12.54 -18.78 23.82
C ALA A 202 -12.31 -20.21 23.31
N GLY A 203 -12.11 -20.36 21.98
CA GLY A 203 -11.80 -21.66 21.35
C GLY A 203 -10.44 -22.20 21.81
N ILE A 204 -9.43 -21.35 21.83
CA ILE A 204 -8.07 -21.70 22.30
C ILE A 204 -8.11 -22.11 23.76
N GLU A 205 -8.78 -21.34 24.64
CA GLU A 205 -8.92 -21.67 26.05
C GLU A 205 -9.61 -23.01 26.26
N LYS A 206 -10.69 -23.27 25.52
CA LYS A 206 -11.38 -24.56 25.56
C LYS A 206 -10.46 -25.71 25.13
N PHE A 207 -9.75 -25.58 24.02
CA PHE A 207 -8.85 -26.64 23.54
C PHE A 207 -7.72 -26.92 24.55
N GLN A 208 -7.15 -25.88 25.16
CA GLN A 208 -6.14 -26.04 26.21
C GLN A 208 -6.69 -26.79 27.40
N LYS A 209 -7.91 -26.47 27.85
CA LYS A 209 -8.58 -27.12 28.97
C LYS A 209 -8.83 -28.62 28.67
N ASP A 210 -9.38 -28.89 27.49
CA ASP A 210 -9.69 -30.25 27.07
C ASP A 210 -8.41 -31.11 26.94
N TYR A 211 -7.33 -30.52 26.37
CA TYR A 211 -6.03 -31.15 26.24
C TYR A 211 -5.42 -31.50 27.62
N LYS A 212 -5.40 -30.55 28.53
CA LYS A 212 -4.88 -30.75 29.90
C LYS A 212 -5.66 -31.80 30.68
N ALA A 213 -6.96 -31.90 30.49
CA ALA A 213 -7.79 -32.89 31.15
C ALA A 213 -7.42 -34.36 30.77
N VAL A 214 -6.90 -34.55 29.54
CA VAL A 214 -6.53 -35.90 29.04
C VAL A 214 -5.04 -36.18 29.20
N PHE A 215 -4.17 -35.21 28.94
CA PHE A 215 -2.72 -35.40 28.81
C PHE A 215 -1.91 -34.75 29.94
N GLY A 216 -2.56 -33.97 30.83
CA GLY A 216 -1.87 -33.20 31.87
C GLY A 216 -1.12 -31.99 31.34
N ASP A 217 -0.26 -31.38 32.15
CA ASP A 217 0.58 -30.23 31.82
C ASP A 217 1.90 -30.61 31.09
N LYS A 218 1.88 -31.66 30.29
CA LYS A 218 3.07 -32.11 29.52
C LYS A 218 3.24 -31.28 28.25
#